data_1ef725e21c3c0fd5410d61a512874703
#
_entry.id   1ef725e21c3c0fd5410d61a512874703
#
_cell.length_a   1.000
_cell.length_b   1.000
_cell.length_c   1.000
_cell.angle_alpha   90.00
_cell.angle_beta   90.00
_cell.angle_gamma   90.00
#
_symmetry.space_group_name_H-M   'P 1'
#
loop_
_entity.id
_entity.type
_entity.pdbx_description
1 polymer ?
#
loop_
_entity_poly.entity_id
_entity_poly.type
_entity_poly.pdbx_seq_one_letter_code
_entity_poly.pdbx_strand_id
1 'polypeptide(L)'
;VTAMAEAIRWCEAHGADLPIGISAAGLVNPATGLALTSNLPATGKPFPADIAAAANRKIAWINDCRALTLSEAALGAAKGADPAVGLILGTGVAGGVVTGGKLLPSPAATGGEFGHFPLAAAPIVAHGLPILTCGCGRQGCTETYLSAPGLARIAAHLTGQTHSPESIVEGRATT
;
A
#
# COMPACT_ATOMS: atom_id res chain seq x y z
N VAL A 1 -10.62 1.56 16.94
CA VAL A 1 -11.71 2.57 16.77
C VAL A 1 -11.51 3.71 17.75
N THR A 2 -11.45 3.47 19.06
CA THR A 2 -11.42 4.51 20.11
C THR A 2 -10.30 5.54 19.91
N ALA A 3 -9.05 5.11 19.76
CA ALA A 3 -7.92 6.02 19.57
C ALA A 3 -8.06 6.90 18.32
N MET A 4 -8.61 6.36 17.23
CA MET A 4 -8.87 7.14 16.01
C MET A 4 -9.96 8.17 16.23
N ALA A 5 -11.03 7.81 16.94
CA ALA A 5 -12.10 8.76 17.27
C ALA A 5 -11.60 9.87 18.22
N GLU A 6 -10.70 9.56 19.14
CA GLU A 6 -10.04 10.56 20.00
C GLU A 6 -9.17 11.53 19.19
N ALA A 7 -8.36 11.00 18.26
CA ALA A 7 -7.55 11.82 17.35
C ALA A 7 -8.42 12.76 16.50
N ILE A 8 -9.55 12.27 15.99
CA ILE A 8 -10.52 13.08 15.23
C ILE A 8 -11.08 14.21 16.11
N ARG A 9 -11.52 13.92 17.33
CA ARG A 9 -12.01 14.94 18.27
C ARG A 9 -10.93 15.96 18.62
N TRP A 10 -9.68 15.52 18.75
CA TRP A 10 -8.57 16.46 18.94
C TRP A 10 -8.41 17.39 17.74
N CYS A 11 -8.47 16.86 16.50
CA CYS A 11 -8.42 17.69 15.29
C CYS A 11 -9.57 18.71 15.24
N GLU A 12 -10.77 18.32 15.66
CA GLU A 12 -11.93 19.22 15.71
C GLU A 12 -11.73 20.38 16.67
N ALA A 13 -11.14 20.12 17.83
CA ALA A 13 -10.85 21.16 18.81
C ALA A 13 -9.83 22.20 18.31
N HIS A 14 -9.02 21.86 17.30
CA HIS A 14 -7.97 22.72 16.76
C HIS A 14 -8.25 23.21 15.33
N GLY A 15 -9.28 22.74 14.68
CA GLY A 15 -9.62 23.06 13.29
C GLY A 15 -11.05 22.64 12.95
N ALA A 16 -12.02 23.10 13.75
CA ALA A 16 -13.45 22.86 13.50
C ALA A 16 -13.81 23.16 12.05
N ASP A 17 -14.69 22.40 11.46
CA ASP A 17 -15.18 22.50 10.08
C ASP A 17 -14.24 22.08 8.95
N LEU A 18 -12.99 21.72 9.22
CA LEU A 18 -12.11 21.16 8.19
C LEU A 18 -12.53 19.72 7.84
N PRO A 19 -12.46 19.34 6.56
CA PRO A 19 -12.71 17.95 6.15
C PRO A 19 -11.64 17.02 6.76
N ILE A 20 -12.05 15.83 7.20
CA ILE A 20 -11.15 14.83 7.77
C ILE A 20 -10.98 13.69 6.79
N GLY A 21 -9.73 13.39 6.45
CA GLY A 21 -9.32 12.23 5.69
C GLY A 21 -8.44 11.30 6.51
N ILE A 22 -8.62 10.00 6.34
CA ILE A 22 -7.80 8.96 6.96
C ILE A 22 -7.13 8.16 5.85
N SER A 23 -5.80 8.15 5.88
CA SER A 23 -4.97 7.26 5.07
C SER A 23 -4.51 6.09 5.94
N ALA A 24 -4.82 4.86 5.54
CA ALA A 24 -4.46 3.69 6.31
C ALA A 24 -4.18 2.47 5.43
N ALA A 25 -3.33 1.58 5.97
CA ALA A 25 -3.04 0.30 5.33
C ALA A 25 -4.30 -0.57 5.22
N GLY A 26 -4.37 -1.36 4.14
CA GLY A 26 -5.49 -2.24 3.85
C GLY A 26 -6.49 -1.66 2.86
N LEU A 27 -7.47 -2.49 2.54
CA LEU A 27 -8.51 -2.21 1.56
C LEU A 27 -9.87 -2.14 2.25
N VAL A 28 -10.79 -1.41 1.66
CA VAL A 28 -12.20 -1.44 2.06
C VAL A 28 -13.02 -1.85 0.83
N ASN A 29 -13.77 -2.92 0.97
CA ASN A 29 -14.65 -3.38 -0.10
C ASN A 29 -15.77 -2.36 -0.31
N PRO A 30 -15.87 -1.73 -1.48
CA PRO A 30 -16.82 -0.66 -1.72
C PRO A 30 -18.30 -1.12 -1.71
N ALA A 31 -18.55 -2.41 -1.96
CA ALA A 31 -19.91 -2.95 -1.95
C ALA A 31 -20.41 -3.29 -0.54
N THR A 32 -19.51 -3.71 0.36
CA THR A 32 -19.89 -4.15 1.72
C THR A 32 -19.45 -3.18 2.82
N GLY A 33 -18.50 -2.27 2.53
CA GLY A 33 -17.87 -1.40 3.52
C GLY A 33 -16.92 -2.13 4.48
N LEU A 34 -16.67 -3.43 4.28
CA LEU A 34 -15.82 -4.23 5.16
C LEU A 34 -14.34 -4.07 4.82
N ALA A 35 -13.53 -3.95 5.85
CA ALA A 35 -12.09 -3.84 5.71
C ALA A 35 -11.44 -5.21 5.45
N LEU A 36 -10.34 -5.20 4.67
CA LEU A 36 -9.38 -6.29 4.50
C LEU A 36 -8.00 -5.74 4.84
N THR A 37 -7.40 -6.19 5.93
CA THR A 37 -6.14 -5.65 6.45
C THR A 37 -5.20 -6.81 6.82
N SER A 38 -3.89 -6.63 6.61
CA SER A 38 -2.88 -7.63 6.97
C SER A 38 -2.32 -7.38 8.37
N ASN A 39 -2.17 -6.11 8.76
CA ASN A 39 -1.47 -5.68 9.97
C ASN A 39 -2.36 -4.90 10.96
N LEU A 40 -3.65 -4.80 10.69
CA LEU A 40 -4.64 -4.22 11.60
C LEU A 40 -5.71 -5.27 11.93
N PRO A 41 -6.21 -5.36 13.16
CA PRO A 41 -7.25 -6.32 13.54
C PRO A 41 -8.66 -5.85 13.10
N ALA A 42 -8.78 -5.45 11.83
CA ALA A 42 -10.00 -4.86 11.27
C ALA A 42 -10.62 -5.66 10.12
N THR A 43 -9.98 -6.74 9.67
CA THR A 43 -10.51 -7.60 8.60
C THR A 43 -11.91 -8.12 8.94
N GLY A 44 -12.83 -7.96 7.99
CA GLY A 44 -14.24 -8.37 8.12
C GLY A 44 -15.09 -7.40 8.94
N LYS A 45 -14.56 -6.24 9.36
CA LYS A 45 -15.30 -5.23 10.14
C LYS A 45 -15.57 -3.99 9.30
N PRO A 46 -16.67 -3.25 9.55
CA PRO A 46 -16.95 -1.98 8.89
C PRO A 46 -16.10 -0.84 9.51
N PHE A 47 -14.79 -1.03 9.57
CA PHE A 47 -13.84 -0.24 10.33
C PHE A 47 -13.92 1.27 10.06
N PRO A 48 -14.02 1.77 8.81
CA PRO A 48 -14.21 3.19 8.55
C PRO A 48 -15.54 3.74 9.09
N ALA A 49 -16.61 2.96 8.97
CA ALA A 49 -17.93 3.35 9.48
C ALA A 49 -17.96 3.39 11.01
N ASP A 50 -17.32 2.41 11.66
CA ASP A 50 -17.20 2.38 13.12
C ASP A 50 -16.43 3.59 13.67
N ILE A 51 -15.36 4.02 12.96
CA ILE A 51 -14.60 5.23 13.34
C ILE A 51 -15.46 6.47 13.16
N ALA A 52 -16.13 6.60 12.00
CA ALA A 52 -17.01 7.74 11.72
C ALA A 52 -18.14 7.87 12.75
N ALA A 53 -18.77 6.75 13.11
CA ALA A 53 -19.80 6.69 14.13
C ALA A 53 -19.26 7.06 15.53
N ALA A 54 -18.12 6.51 15.93
CA ALA A 54 -17.51 6.79 17.23
C ALA A 54 -17.03 8.26 17.36
N ALA A 55 -16.65 8.88 16.25
CA ALA A 55 -16.29 10.30 16.20
C ALA A 55 -17.50 11.21 16.01
N ASN A 56 -18.67 10.66 15.67
CA ASN A 56 -19.85 11.40 15.24
C ASN A 56 -19.52 12.37 14.07
N ARG A 57 -18.69 11.93 13.14
CA ARG A 57 -18.17 12.78 12.06
C ARG A 57 -18.06 12.03 10.74
N LYS A 58 -18.33 12.73 9.64
CA LYS A 58 -18.04 12.22 8.30
C LYS A 58 -16.54 12.21 8.06
N ILE A 59 -16.00 11.09 7.60
CA ILE A 59 -14.59 10.93 7.24
C ILE A 59 -14.46 10.45 5.80
N ALA A 60 -13.40 10.87 5.10
CA ALA A 60 -12.95 10.27 3.88
C ALA A 60 -11.90 9.20 4.21
N TRP A 61 -11.97 8.05 3.54
CA TRP A 61 -11.04 6.94 3.74
C TRP A 61 -10.31 6.61 2.45
N ILE A 62 -9.00 6.38 2.54
CA ILE A 62 -8.18 5.99 1.41
C ILE A 62 -7.09 5.01 1.88
N ASN A 63 -6.72 4.06 1.01
CA ASN A 63 -5.52 3.25 1.23
C ASN A 63 -4.25 4.13 1.16
N ASP A 64 -3.25 3.82 1.99
CA ASP A 64 -2.02 4.61 2.15
C ASP A 64 -1.20 4.73 0.85
N CYS A 65 -1.02 3.64 0.10
CA CYS A 65 -0.29 3.66 -1.16
C CYS A 65 -1.01 4.46 -2.25
N ARG A 66 -2.34 4.42 -2.26
CA ARG A 66 -3.17 5.22 -3.17
C ARG A 66 -3.18 6.70 -2.77
N ALA A 67 -3.16 6.98 -1.46
CA ALA A 67 -3.04 8.35 -0.96
C ALA A 67 -1.70 8.97 -1.38
N LEU A 68 -0.58 8.23 -1.25
CA LEU A 68 0.72 8.69 -1.74
C LEU A 68 0.66 9.03 -3.22
N THR A 69 0.14 8.12 -4.05
CA THR A 69 0.07 8.37 -5.51
C THR A 69 -0.75 9.62 -5.84
N LEU A 70 -1.88 9.82 -5.16
CA LEU A 70 -2.71 11.01 -5.34
C LEU A 70 -1.98 12.29 -4.90
N SER A 71 -1.26 12.23 -3.78
CA SER A 71 -0.45 13.32 -3.25
C SER A 71 0.67 13.70 -4.22
N GLU A 72 1.41 12.73 -4.74
CA GLU A 72 2.48 12.94 -5.70
C GLU A 72 1.97 13.54 -7.02
N ALA A 73 0.81 13.09 -7.50
CA ALA A 73 0.19 13.63 -8.71
C ALA A 73 -0.33 15.07 -8.50
N ALA A 74 -0.81 15.40 -7.30
CA ALA A 74 -1.35 16.71 -7.01
C ALA A 74 -0.27 17.76 -6.65
N LEU A 75 0.71 17.37 -5.84
CA LEU A 75 1.62 18.28 -5.15
C LEU A 75 3.10 17.93 -5.32
N GLY A 76 3.42 16.68 -5.68
CA GLY A 76 4.78 16.13 -5.66
C GLY A 76 5.41 15.96 -7.05
N ALA A 77 6.23 14.91 -7.16
CA ALA A 77 7.08 14.65 -8.33
C ALA A 77 6.30 14.32 -9.61
N ALA A 78 5.07 13.83 -9.50
CA ALA A 78 4.19 13.50 -10.62
C ALA A 78 3.23 14.64 -10.99
N LYS A 79 3.41 15.84 -10.42
CA LYS A 79 2.55 16.99 -10.72
C LYS A 79 2.61 17.35 -12.20
N GLY A 80 1.44 17.39 -12.83
CA GLY A 80 1.29 17.69 -14.26
C GLY A 80 1.41 16.47 -15.17
N ALA A 81 1.74 15.31 -14.67
CA ALA A 81 1.67 14.06 -15.42
C ALA A 81 0.23 13.51 -15.44
N ASP A 82 -0.21 13.06 -16.62
CA ASP A 82 -1.50 12.39 -16.80
C ASP A 82 -1.39 11.34 -17.92
N PRO A 83 -1.51 10.05 -17.64
CA PRO A 83 -1.70 9.47 -16.31
C PRO A 83 -0.42 9.48 -15.45
N ALA A 84 -0.59 9.42 -14.12
CA ALA A 84 0.49 9.21 -13.16
C ALA A 84 0.34 7.85 -12.46
N VAL A 85 1.46 7.15 -12.28
CA VAL A 85 1.53 5.88 -11.55
C VAL A 85 2.48 6.04 -10.37
N GLY A 86 1.99 5.79 -9.17
CA GLY A 86 2.82 5.69 -7.97
C GLY A 86 3.08 4.22 -7.63
N LEU A 87 4.32 3.90 -7.27
CA LEU A 87 4.72 2.57 -6.82
C LEU A 87 5.49 2.69 -5.51
N ILE A 88 5.08 1.91 -4.52
CA ILE A 88 5.76 1.78 -3.24
C ILE A 88 6.39 0.40 -3.15
N LEU A 89 7.69 0.37 -2.92
CA LEU A 89 8.49 -0.82 -2.65
C LEU A 89 8.95 -0.75 -1.19
N GLY A 90 8.13 -1.28 -0.28
CA GLY A 90 8.36 -1.26 1.16
C GLY A 90 8.19 -2.65 1.78
N THR A 91 7.50 -2.75 2.91
CA THR A 91 7.14 -4.04 3.51
C THR A 91 6.32 -4.91 2.55
N GLY A 92 5.48 -4.26 1.72
CA GLY A 92 4.78 -4.85 0.59
C GLY A 92 5.10 -4.11 -0.71
N VAL A 93 4.38 -4.44 -1.78
CA VAL A 93 4.44 -3.77 -3.09
C VAL A 93 3.04 -3.35 -3.50
N ALA A 94 2.80 -2.05 -3.51
CA ALA A 94 1.51 -1.49 -3.87
C ALA A 94 1.68 -0.08 -4.48
N GLY A 95 0.58 0.53 -4.86
CA GLY A 95 0.61 1.89 -5.40
C GLY A 95 -0.76 2.42 -5.79
N GLY A 96 -0.80 3.22 -6.84
CA GLY A 96 -2.03 3.75 -7.41
C GLY A 96 -1.85 4.27 -8.83
N VAL A 97 -2.95 4.55 -9.47
CA VAL A 97 -2.98 5.22 -10.78
C VAL A 97 -3.89 6.43 -10.66
N VAL A 98 -3.40 7.57 -11.11
CA VAL A 98 -4.15 8.84 -11.17
C VAL A 98 -4.30 9.23 -12.64
N THR A 99 -5.51 9.58 -13.03
CA THR A 99 -5.82 10.14 -14.36
C THR A 99 -6.87 11.22 -14.21
N GLY A 100 -6.74 12.33 -14.96
CA GLY A 100 -7.61 13.48 -14.82
C GLY A 100 -7.63 14.06 -13.39
N GLY A 101 -6.53 13.97 -12.65
CA GLY A 101 -6.42 14.42 -11.26
C GLY A 101 -7.16 13.56 -10.23
N LYS A 102 -7.61 12.36 -10.58
CA LYS A 102 -8.37 11.46 -9.72
C LYS A 102 -7.77 10.06 -9.75
N LEU A 103 -7.88 9.35 -8.62
CA LEU A 103 -7.54 7.93 -8.58
C LEU A 103 -8.43 7.15 -9.56
N LEU A 104 -7.79 6.24 -10.30
CA LEU A 104 -8.50 5.33 -11.19
C LEU A 104 -9.53 4.53 -10.38
N PRO A 105 -10.80 4.50 -10.81
CA PRO A 105 -11.84 3.73 -10.14
C PRO A 105 -11.48 2.24 -10.04
N SER A 106 -11.71 1.67 -8.89
CA SER A 106 -11.48 0.24 -8.62
C SER A 106 -12.70 -0.35 -7.91
N PRO A 107 -13.64 -0.94 -8.64
CA PRO A 107 -14.85 -1.52 -8.07
C PRO A 107 -14.58 -2.62 -7.02
N ALA A 108 -13.48 -3.35 -7.18
CA ALA A 108 -13.05 -4.38 -6.24
C ALA A 108 -12.06 -3.88 -5.16
N ALA A 109 -11.80 -2.56 -5.11
CA ALA A 109 -10.77 -1.93 -4.26
C ALA A 109 -9.32 -2.41 -4.50
N THR A 110 -9.07 -3.22 -5.53
CA THR A 110 -7.74 -3.81 -5.81
C THR A 110 -6.88 -2.95 -6.74
N GLY A 111 -7.33 -1.76 -7.12
CA GLY A 111 -6.54 -0.83 -7.93
C GLY A 111 -5.29 -0.39 -7.17
N GLY A 112 -4.11 -0.68 -7.74
CA GLY A 112 -2.82 -0.39 -7.09
C GLY A 112 -2.17 -1.59 -6.38
N GLU A 113 -2.82 -2.74 -6.34
CA GLU A 113 -2.28 -3.99 -5.76
C GLU A 113 -1.26 -4.66 -6.72
N PHE A 114 -0.28 -3.88 -7.20
CA PHE A 114 0.70 -4.31 -8.20
C PHE A 114 1.58 -5.47 -7.73
N GLY A 115 1.82 -5.55 -6.42
CA GLY A 115 2.59 -6.62 -5.80
C GLY A 115 1.97 -8.01 -5.98
N HIS A 116 0.68 -8.08 -6.25
CA HIS A 116 -0.03 -9.35 -6.43
C HIS A 116 -0.13 -9.80 -7.88
N PHE A 117 0.46 -9.09 -8.84
CA PHE A 117 0.70 -9.61 -10.16
C PHE A 117 1.83 -10.65 -10.14
N PRO A 118 1.78 -11.69 -10.97
CA PRO A 118 2.87 -12.67 -11.05
C PRO A 118 4.14 -12.00 -11.58
N LEU A 119 5.29 -12.33 -11.00
CA LEU A 119 6.58 -11.93 -11.55
C LEU A 119 6.78 -12.60 -12.93
N ALA A 120 7.38 -11.90 -13.86
CA ALA A 120 7.71 -12.48 -15.17
C ALA A 120 8.62 -13.72 -14.99
N ALA A 121 8.41 -14.75 -15.85
CA ALA A 121 9.15 -15.99 -15.75
C ALA A 121 10.65 -15.83 -16.04
N ALA A 122 11.03 -14.89 -16.91
CA ALA A 122 12.41 -14.71 -17.34
C ALA A 122 13.42 -14.51 -16.20
N PRO A 123 13.25 -13.55 -15.25
CA PRO A 123 14.17 -13.42 -14.12
C PRO A 123 14.12 -14.62 -13.16
N ILE A 124 12.96 -15.27 -12.99
CA ILE A 124 12.84 -16.46 -12.15
C ILE A 124 13.75 -17.58 -12.70
N VAL A 125 13.64 -17.86 -14.00
CA VAL A 125 14.42 -18.91 -14.66
C VAL A 125 15.91 -18.55 -14.72
N ALA A 126 16.24 -17.32 -15.11
CA ALA A 126 17.63 -16.88 -15.29
C ALA A 126 18.45 -16.95 -14.00
N HIS A 127 17.81 -16.73 -12.85
CA HIS A 127 18.48 -16.70 -11.55
C HIS A 127 18.10 -17.86 -10.62
N GLY A 128 17.34 -18.85 -11.10
CA GLY A 128 16.89 -19.99 -10.30
C GLY A 128 16.09 -19.60 -9.06
N LEU A 129 15.32 -18.51 -9.13
CA LEU A 129 14.61 -17.99 -7.97
C LEU A 129 13.49 -18.95 -7.54
N PRO A 130 13.30 -19.17 -6.23
CA PRO A 130 12.21 -20.01 -5.75
C PRO A 130 10.86 -19.36 -6.00
N ILE A 131 9.85 -20.14 -6.39
CA ILE A 131 8.46 -19.69 -6.47
C ILE A 131 7.86 -19.75 -5.06
N LEU A 132 7.54 -18.59 -4.49
CA LEU A 132 7.08 -18.44 -3.11
C LEU A 132 5.58 -18.23 -3.05
N THR A 133 4.96 -18.76 -1.98
CA THR A 133 3.56 -18.46 -1.66
C THR A 133 3.48 -17.05 -1.05
N CYS A 134 2.62 -16.22 -1.62
CA CYS A 134 2.31 -14.89 -1.12
C CYS A 134 1.26 -14.95 -0.01
N GLY A 135 1.25 -13.94 0.86
CA GLY A 135 0.21 -13.77 1.88
C GLY A 135 -1.22 -13.69 1.33
N CYS A 136 -1.39 -13.35 0.04
CA CYS A 136 -2.69 -13.39 -0.63
C CYS A 136 -3.14 -14.81 -1.05
N GLY A 137 -2.35 -15.85 -0.79
CA GLY A 137 -2.60 -17.26 -1.13
C GLY A 137 -2.14 -17.66 -2.54
N ARG A 138 -1.68 -16.74 -3.39
CA ARG A 138 -1.14 -17.03 -4.71
C ARG A 138 0.35 -17.35 -4.64
N GLN A 139 0.89 -17.91 -5.71
CA GLN A 139 2.32 -18.18 -5.86
C GLN A 139 2.96 -17.23 -6.86
N GLY A 140 4.22 -16.87 -6.61
CA GLY A 140 5.02 -16.09 -7.54
C GLY A 140 4.60 -14.62 -7.69
N CYS A 141 3.90 -14.06 -6.70
CA CYS A 141 3.55 -12.65 -6.69
C CYS A 141 4.81 -11.77 -6.67
N THR A 142 4.82 -10.68 -7.43
CA THR A 142 5.91 -9.70 -7.50
C THR A 142 6.35 -9.22 -6.12
N GLU A 143 5.42 -9.06 -5.19
CA GLU A 143 5.70 -8.68 -3.80
C GLU A 143 6.66 -9.64 -3.08
N THR A 144 6.56 -10.94 -3.36
CA THR A 144 7.47 -11.92 -2.72
C THR A 144 8.93 -11.77 -3.14
N TYR A 145 9.19 -10.99 -4.18
CA TYR A 145 10.53 -10.71 -4.70
C TYR A 145 10.96 -9.25 -4.50
N LEU A 146 10.08 -8.28 -4.75
CA LEU A 146 10.43 -6.86 -4.81
C LEU A 146 10.10 -6.07 -3.53
N SER A 147 9.40 -6.65 -2.56
CA SER A 147 9.27 -6.04 -1.24
C SER A 147 10.61 -6.04 -0.49
N ALA A 148 10.76 -5.24 0.56
CA ALA A 148 11.97 -5.23 1.37
C ALA A 148 12.35 -6.65 1.88
N PRO A 149 11.42 -7.46 2.45
CA PRO A 149 11.70 -8.86 2.75
C PRO A 149 12.01 -9.71 1.51
N GLY A 150 11.42 -9.38 0.35
CA GLY A 150 11.67 -10.04 -0.92
C GLY A 150 13.11 -9.83 -1.39
N LEU A 151 13.58 -8.59 -1.39
CA LEU A 151 14.96 -8.24 -1.76
C LEU A 151 15.98 -8.95 -0.87
N ALA A 152 15.74 -8.99 0.45
CA ALA A 152 16.61 -9.71 1.38
C ALA A 152 16.69 -11.22 1.05
N ARG A 153 15.55 -11.85 0.69
CA ARG A 153 15.52 -13.25 0.28
C ARG A 153 16.26 -13.50 -1.03
N ILE A 154 16.08 -12.62 -2.04
CA ILE A 154 16.81 -12.73 -3.31
C ILE A 154 18.32 -12.59 -3.07
N ALA A 155 18.74 -11.59 -2.29
CA ALA A 155 20.15 -11.40 -1.97
C ALA A 155 20.73 -12.63 -1.28
N ALA A 156 20.03 -13.19 -0.28
CA ALA A 156 20.46 -14.42 0.38
C ALA A 156 20.54 -15.62 -0.57
N HIS A 157 19.57 -15.76 -1.48
CA HIS A 157 19.58 -16.83 -2.49
C HIS A 157 20.78 -16.73 -3.44
N LEU A 158 21.10 -15.52 -3.89
CA LEU A 158 22.16 -15.29 -4.87
C LEU A 158 23.57 -15.30 -4.27
N THR A 159 23.73 -14.85 -3.02
CA THR A 159 25.04 -14.67 -2.38
C THR A 159 25.34 -15.71 -1.32
N GLY A 160 24.36 -16.46 -0.84
CA GLY A 160 24.46 -17.34 0.31
C GLY A 160 24.58 -16.62 1.66
N GLN A 161 24.42 -15.28 1.68
CA GLN A 161 24.57 -14.45 2.87
C GLN A 161 23.28 -13.68 3.19
N THR A 162 23.01 -13.45 4.47
CA THR A 162 21.88 -12.64 4.90
C THR A 162 22.22 -11.16 4.80
N HIS A 163 21.38 -10.39 4.12
CA HIS A 163 21.50 -8.96 3.95
C HIS A 163 20.24 -8.27 4.46
N SER A 164 20.38 -7.09 5.10
CA SER A 164 19.22 -6.24 5.32
C SER A 164 18.84 -5.50 4.04
N PRO A 165 17.56 -5.14 3.84
CA PRO A 165 17.14 -4.35 2.69
C PRO A 165 17.93 -3.04 2.54
N GLU A 166 18.22 -2.38 3.66
CA GLU A 166 18.98 -1.13 3.71
C GLU A 166 20.40 -1.35 3.17
N SER A 167 21.11 -2.39 3.63
CA SER A 167 22.47 -2.68 3.18
C SER A 167 22.54 -3.02 1.69
N ILE A 168 21.48 -3.63 1.13
CA ILE A 168 21.39 -3.92 -0.30
C ILE A 168 21.30 -2.62 -1.11
N VAL A 169 20.49 -1.67 -0.63
CA VAL A 169 20.32 -0.36 -1.29
C VAL A 169 21.60 0.47 -1.18
N GLU A 170 22.23 0.52 -0.01
CA GLU A 170 23.49 1.23 0.23
C GLU A 170 24.65 0.65 -0.57
N GLY A 171 24.75 -0.68 -0.68
CA GLY A 171 25.77 -1.33 -1.48
C GLY A 171 25.74 -1.01 -2.98
N ARG A 172 24.59 -0.56 -3.50
CA ARG A 172 24.47 -0.06 -4.87
C ARG A 172 25.01 1.35 -5.05
N ALA A 173 25.06 2.13 -3.99
CA ALA A 173 25.58 3.49 -4.05
C ALA A 173 27.12 3.52 -4.06
N THR A 174 27.79 2.40 -3.79
CA THR A 174 29.24 2.30 -3.67
C THR A 174 29.92 1.52 -4.81
N THR A 175 29.16 1.05 -5.80
CA THR A 175 29.66 0.41 -7.06
C THR A 175 29.32 1.26 -8.27
#